data_fc020a89e2a9ae1ebb6e675c6f8a0d11
#
_entry.id   fc020a89e2a9ae1ebb6e675c6f8a0d11
#
_cell.length_a   1.000
_cell.length_b   1.000
_cell.length_c   1.000
_cell.angle_alpha   90.00
_cell.angle_beta   90.00
_cell.angle_gamma   90.00
#
_symmetry.space_group_name_H-M   'P 1'
#
loop_
_entity.id
_entity.type
_entity.pdbx_description
1 polymer ?
#
loop_
_entity_poly.entity_id
_entity_poly.type
_entity_poly.pdbx_seq_one_letter_code
_entity_poly.pdbx_strand_id
1 'polypeptide(L)'
;MKQIYSTLLLLVLLIFPSLLFATEPESVDRVPAIRGVVYDETDTPLASATVQIEGTTIGTTTNSEGRFILRNLARKVYKINVSFVGYATQTRTVDLTSRSVAQLSFTLLPDDNLLSTVEVFGERYKQPKKLDAITRMPLRPSEQIQSISVISEKSITEQGALTVTDVARNVPGVTLFGSYGGVRESMSIRGYRGVPILKNGVRIDSDFRTGSALSEMQGVESIQVIKGSAAVTQGIGNDLGSAGGVINVVTKTPKFTNEGEVSLRAGSWGLFRPTFDVQSVLDKNQTIAFRMNGAFERSDNYRPVIHSNRVYINPSLEWRPDDKTSVTIEMDYLNDNRTPYTSSVNLSKDTEENLYDMPHNKFLGFKNDNVNNKTLTYAARITRQLTDNISVRAAYFGSS
;
A
#
# COMPACT_ATOMS: atom_id res chain seq x y z
N MET A 1 -7.22 4.77 41.05
CA MET A 1 -6.86 4.65 39.62
C MET A 1 -6.62 6.02 38.94
N LYS A 2 -7.37 7.08 39.19
CA LYS A 2 -7.10 8.40 38.56
C LYS A 2 -5.76 9.08 38.95
N GLN A 3 -5.21 8.78 40.12
CA GLN A 3 -3.93 9.37 40.58
C GLN A 3 -2.68 8.74 39.93
N ILE A 4 -2.76 7.47 39.50
CA ILE A 4 -1.62 6.75 38.88
C ILE A 4 -1.36 7.25 37.47
N TYR A 5 -2.40 7.63 36.74
CA TYR A 5 -2.25 8.17 35.37
C TYR A 5 -1.69 9.59 35.36
N SER A 6 -1.99 10.39 36.39
CA SER A 6 -1.44 11.76 36.53
C SER A 6 0.07 11.74 36.81
N THR A 7 0.55 10.80 37.62
CA THR A 7 1.98 10.66 37.92
C THR A 7 2.76 10.05 36.76
N LEU A 8 2.18 9.17 35.98
CA LEU A 8 2.81 8.60 34.80
C LEU A 8 2.94 9.65 33.68
N LEU A 9 1.93 10.51 33.49
CA LEU A 9 1.95 11.60 32.52
C LEU A 9 3.00 12.66 32.88
N LEU A 10 3.16 12.95 34.19
CA LEU A 10 4.18 13.88 34.67
C LEU A 10 5.60 13.32 34.53
N LEU A 11 5.79 12.01 34.69
CA LEU A 11 7.07 11.35 34.52
C LEU A 11 7.51 11.32 33.04
N VAL A 12 6.58 11.14 32.11
CA VAL A 12 6.86 11.20 30.67
C VAL A 12 7.24 12.61 30.22
N LEU A 13 6.62 13.65 30.81
CA LEU A 13 6.95 15.05 30.53
C LEU A 13 8.30 15.50 31.10
N LEU A 14 8.80 14.83 32.15
CA LEU A 14 10.11 15.14 32.77
C LEU A 14 11.29 14.46 32.09
N ILE A 15 11.05 13.44 31.26
CA ILE A 15 12.11 12.72 30.51
C ILE A 15 12.45 13.43 29.18
N PHE A 16 11.56 14.27 28.65
CA PHE A 16 11.75 14.94 27.37
C PHE A 16 12.73 16.12 27.34
N PRO A 17 12.97 16.91 28.41
CA PRO A 17 13.90 18.03 28.31
C PRO A 17 15.39 17.65 28.43
N SER A 18 15.74 16.41 28.81
CA SER A 18 17.15 16.02 28.95
C SER A 18 17.82 15.55 27.66
N LEU A 19 17.06 15.47 26.54
CA LEU A 19 17.61 15.07 25.22
C LEU A 19 18.00 16.26 24.32
N LEU A 20 17.88 17.50 24.81
CA LEU A 20 18.13 18.71 24.00
C LEU A 20 19.50 19.39 24.24
N PHE A 21 20.37 18.81 25.05
CA PHE A 21 21.73 19.30 25.22
C PHE A 21 22.74 18.17 25.07
N ALA A 22 22.84 17.58 23.89
CA ALA A 22 24.06 16.91 23.45
C ALA A 22 24.89 17.97 22.73
N THR A 23 25.83 18.58 23.45
CA THR A 23 26.93 19.35 22.88
C THR A 23 27.72 18.41 21.98
N GLU A 24 27.85 18.77 20.71
CA GLU A 24 28.73 18.11 19.77
C GLU A 24 30.17 18.12 20.29
N PRO A 25 30.87 16.98 20.30
CA PRO A 25 32.33 17.00 20.37
C PRO A 25 32.86 17.28 18.97
N GLU A 26 33.57 18.36 18.84
CA GLU A 26 34.37 18.74 17.69
C GLU A 26 35.50 17.70 17.46
N SER A 27 35.18 16.69 16.64
CA SER A 27 36.20 15.91 15.94
C SER A 27 35.79 15.82 14.49
N VAL A 28 36.42 16.67 13.67
CA VAL A 28 36.23 16.74 12.24
C VAL A 28 36.83 15.53 11.56
N ASP A 29 36.22 14.38 11.70
CA ASP A 29 36.37 13.32 10.74
C ASP A 29 35.39 13.67 9.60
N ARG A 30 35.91 14.31 8.55
CA ARG A 30 35.06 14.78 7.42
C ARG A 30 34.48 13.58 6.74
N VAL A 31 33.21 13.30 7.05
CA VAL A 31 32.45 12.24 6.41
C VAL A 31 32.47 12.44 4.90
N PRO A 32 32.85 11.43 4.11
CA PRO A 32 32.96 11.55 2.68
C PRO A 32 31.68 12.06 2.03
N ALA A 33 31.83 13.06 1.14
CA ALA A 33 30.72 13.68 0.45
C ALA A 33 31.07 13.99 -1.02
N ILE A 34 30.08 13.93 -1.89
CA ILE A 34 30.18 14.38 -3.27
C ILE A 34 29.30 15.63 -3.42
N ARG A 35 29.89 16.70 -3.94
CA ARG A 35 29.21 17.95 -4.23
C ARG A 35 29.35 18.26 -5.72
N GLY A 36 28.37 18.96 -6.26
CA GLY A 36 28.49 19.38 -7.65
C GLY A 36 27.41 20.36 -8.07
N VAL A 37 27.52 20.74 -9.35
CA VAL A 37 26.55 21.60 -10.03
C VAL A 37 26.19 20.97 -11.36
N VAL A 38 24.95 21.13 -11.76
CA VAL A 38 24.41 20.65 -13.04
C VAL A 38 23.95 21.85 -13.86
N TYR A 39 24.42 21.94 -15.09
CA TYR A 39 24.10 22.96 -16.06
C TYR A 39 23.47 22.35 -17.32
N ASP A 40 22.79 23.16 -18.09
CA ASP A 40 22.46 22.86 -19.48
C ASP A 40 23.61 23.27 -20.45
N GLU A 41 23.40 23.10 -21.75
CA GLU A 41 24.35 23.47 -22.80
C GLU A 41 24.62 24.98 -22.87
N THR A 42 23.76 25.81 -22.28
CA THR A 42 23.90 27.28 -22.23
C THR A 42 24.49 27.80 -20.93
N ASP A 43 25.08 26.89 -20.12
CA ASP A 43 25.57 27.16 -18.75
C ASP A 43 24.50 27.69 -17.78
N THR A 44 23.21 27.41 -18.06
CA THR A 44 22.12 27.72 -17.12
C THR A 44 22.01 26.62 -16.09
N PRO A 45 21.95 26.93 -14.78
CA PRO A 45 21.81 25.92 -13.73
C PRO A 45 20.48 25.17 -13.84
N LEU A 46 20.52 23.84 -13.84
CA LEU A 46 19.35 22.98 -13.86
C LEU A 46 18.87 22.67 -12.45
N ALA A 47 17.76 23.27 -12.03
CA ALA A 47 17.08 22.97 -10.77
C ALA A 47 16.27 21.67 -10.89
N SER A 48 16.20 20.89 -9.80
CA SER A 48 15.46 19.62 -9.74
C SER A 48 16.01 18.52 -10.65
N ALA A 49 17.23 18.60 -11.13
CA ALA A 49 17.90 17.49 -11.79
C ALA A 49 18.17 16.38 -10.78
N THR A 50 17.90 15.14 -11.15
CA THR A 50 18.08 13.96 -10.29
C THR A 50 19.53 13.51 -10.35
N VAL A 51 20.17 13.37 -9.18
CA VAL A 51 21.51 12.86 -9.00
C VAL A 51 21.45 11.58 -8.17
N GLN A 52 21.88 10.45 -8.72
CA GLN A 52 21.77 9.14 -8.07
C GLN A 52 23.07 8.36 -8.21
N ILE A 53 23.42 7.59 -7.17
CA ILE A 53 24.50 6.61 -7.21
C ILE A 53 23.98 5.36 -7.91
N GLU A 54 24.65 4.94 -9.01
CA GLU A 54 24.28 3.77 -9.80
C GLU A 54 24.18 2.51 -8.93
N GLY A 55 23.09 1.76 -9.10
CA GLY A 55 22.84 0.51 -8.36
C GLY A 55 22.42 0.69 -6.91
N THR A 56 22.11 1.93 -6.46
CA THR A 56 21.66 2.20 -5.10
C THR A 56 20.40 3.08 -5.08
N THR A 57 19.79 3.21 -3.90
CA THR A 57 18.70 4.16 -3.65
C THR A 57 19.21 5.53 -3.18
N ILE A 58 20.53 5.69 -3.04
CA ILE A 58 21.12 6.95 -2.57
C ILE A 58 21.11 7.97 -3.70
N GLY A 59 20.39 9.06 -3.51
CA GLY A 59 20.27 10.13 -4.48
C GLY A 59 19.81 11.43 -3.85
N THR A 60 19.84 12.49 -4.63
CA THR A 60 19.37 13.84 -4.27
C THR A 60 18.89 14.55 -5.54
N THR A 61 18.31 15.74 -5.38
CA THR A 61 18.00 16.64 -6.49
C THR A 61 18.79 17.93 -6.36
N THR A 62 19.00 18.62 -7.48
CA THR A 62 19.64 19.93 -7.48
C THR A 62 18.71 21.02 -6.98
N ASN A 63 19.26 22.02 -6.28
CA ASN A 63 18.53 23.21 -5.85
C ASN A 63 18.35 24.23 -7.01
N SER A 64 17.78 25.42 -6.71
CA SER A 64 17.57 26.50 -7.69
C SER A 64 18.85 27.01 -8.38
N GLU A 65 20.03 26.76 -7.81
CA GLU A 65 21.33 27.11 -8.38
C GLU A 65 22.01 25.93 -9.07
N GLY A 66 21.26 24.84 -9.33
CA GLY A 66 21.78 23.64 -9.94
C GLY A 66 22.71 22.81 -9.03
N ARG A 67 22.86 23.16 -7.74
CA ARG A 67 23.79 22.53 -6.82
C ARG A 67 23.20 21.32 -6.13
N PHE A 68 24.04 20.28 -5.91
CA PHE A 68 23.68 19.09 -5.16
C PHE A 68 24.77 18.69 -4.16
N ILE A 69 24.38 17.87 -3.17
CA ILE A 69 25.30 17.24 -2.22
C ILE A 69 24.80 15.86 -1.81
N LEU A 70 25.67 14.84 -1.98
CA LEU A 70 25.50 13.50 -1.43
C LEU A 70 26.41 13.37 -0.21
N ARG A 71 25.84 13.10 0.95
CA ARG A 71 26.53 13.00 2.25
C ARG A 71 26.55 11.57 2.76
N ASN A 72 27.35 11.32 3.80
CA ASN A 72 27.41 10.05 4.52
C ASN A 72 27.83 8.87 3.62
N LEU A 73 28.76 9.10 2.72
CA LEU A 73 29.26 8.09 1.81
C LEU A 73 30.43 7.31 2.41
N ALA A 74 30.58 6.05 2.06
CA ALA A 74 31.75 5.26 2.42
C ALA A 74 32.95 5.64 1.52
N ARG A 75 34.19 5.30 1.96
CA ARG A 75 35.41 5.52 1.16
C ARG A 75 35.53 4.43 0.09
N LYS A 76 34.96 4.66 -1.10
CA LYS A 76 35.01 3.77 -2.25
C LYS A 76 34.78 4.54 -3.56
N VAL A 77 34.88 3.84 -4.68
CA VAL A 77 34.57 4.40 -5.99
C VAL A 77 33.05 4.34 -6.22
N TYR A 78 32.51 5.44 -6.72
CA TYR A 78 31.09 5.58 -7.05
C TYR A 78 30.90 5.95 -8.50
N LYS A 79 29.83 5.44 -9.13
CA LYS A 79 29.29 5.96 -10.38
C LYS A 79 28.07 6.81 -10.09
N ILE A 80 28.08 8.04 -10.54
CA ILE A 80 27.03 9.04 -10.34
C ILE A 80 26.30 9.23 -11.65
N ASN A 81 25.00 9.00 -11.65
CA ASN A 81 24.09 9.26 -12.75
C ASN A 81 23.37 10.58 -12.50
N VAL A 82 23.41 11.48 -13.47
CA VAL A 82 22.65 12.73 -13.44
C VAL A 82 21.67 12.73 -14.60
N SER A 83 20.39 12.93 -14.30
CA SER A 83 19.31 12.95 -15.29
C SER A 83 18.38 14.14 -15.07
N PHE A 84 17.88 14.69 -16.15
CA PHE A 84 16.87 15.74 -16.17
C PHE A 84 15.94 15.55 -17.36
N VAL A 85 14.68 15.95 -17.21
CA VAL A 85 13.67 15.77 -18.27
C VAL A 85 14.08 16.53 -19.53
N GLY A 86 14.10 15.84 -20.67
CA GLY A 86 14.50 16.42 -21.96
C GLY A 86 16.01 16.43 -22.22
N TYR A 87 16.82 15.85 -21.32
CA TYR A 87 18.28 15.82 -21.44
C TYR A 87 18.83 14.39 -21.37
N ALA A 88 19.91 14.14 -22.07
CA ALA A 88 20.63 12.87 -22.03
C ALA A 88 21.26 12.65 -20.65
N THR A 89 21.04 11.46 -20.09
CA THR A 89 21.63 11.09 -18.77
C THR A 89 23.15 11.03 -18.87
N GLN A 90 23.84 11.73 -17.96
CA GLN A 90 25.30 11.65 -17.82
C GLN A 90 25.72 10.80 -16.64
N THR A 91 26.73 9.95 -16.86
CA THR A 91 27.36 9.13 -15.82
C THR A 91 28.81 9.53 -15.62
N ARG A 92 29.23 9.73 -14.35
CA ARG A 92 30.66 9.96 -14.01
C ARG A 92 31.09 9.06 -12.84
N THR A 93 32.31 8.56 -12.95
CA THR A 93 32.96 7.79 -11.89
C THR A 93 33.72 8.71 -10.98
N VAL A 94 33.57 8.52 -9.67
CA VAL A 94 34.20 9.33 -8.60
C VAL A 94 34.88 8.42 -7.61
N ASP A 95 36.15 8.68 -7.35
CA ASP A 95 36.93 7.94 -6.35
C ASP A 95 36.99 8.76 -5.04
N LEU A 96 36.43 8.20 -3.97
CA LEU A 96 36.47 8.71 -2.62
C LEU A 96 37.41 7.90 -1.69
N THR A 97 38.23 6.99 -2.24
CA THR A 97 39.15 6.16 -1.40
C THR A 97 40.19 7.00 -0.70
N SER A 98 40.76 8.02 -1.40
CA SER A 98 41.83 8.89 -0.93
C SER A 98 41.42 10.31 -0.54
N ARG A 99 40.15 10.71 -0.83
CA ARG A 99 39.66 12.06 -0.54
C ARG A 99 38.32 12.03 0.20
N SER A 100 38.15 13.01 1.09
CA SER A 100 36.89 13.14 1.84
C SER A 100 35.82 13.94 1.11
N VAL A 101 36.15 14.75 0.11
CA VAL A 101 35.18 15.52 -0.67
C VAL A 101 35.59 15.49 -2.15
N ALA A 102 34.65 15.14 -3.02
CA ALA A 102 34.79 15.29 -4.46
C ALA A 102 33.82 16.39 -4.97
N GLN A 103 34.32 17.22 -5.89
CA GLN A 103 33.50 18.24 -6.56
C GLN A 103 33.35 17.88 -8.03
N LEU A 104 32.11 17.94 -8.53
CA LEU A 104 31.73 17.56 -9.89
C LEU A 104 30.97 18.71 -10.58
N SER A 105 31.13 18.80 -11.89
CA SER A 105 30.26 19.60 -12.74
C SER A 105 29.71 18.73 -13.86
N PHE A 106 28.44 18.83 -14.13
CA PHE A 106 27.76 18.15 -15.20
C PHE A 106 27.14 19.19 -16.14
N THR A 107 27.35 19.02 -17.47
CA THR A 107 26.62 19.77 -18.47
C THR A 107 25.76 18.79 -19.25
N LEU A 108 24.46 18.83 -19.06
CA LEU A 108 23.53 17.95 -19.75
C LEU A 108 23.20 18.52 -21.13
N LEU A 109 23.19 17.63 -22.13
CA LEU A 109 22.80 17.97 -23.49
C LEU A 109 21.36 17.56 -23.76
N PRO A 110 20.56 18.32 -24.49
CA PRO A 110 19.23 17.92 -24.93
C PRO A 110 19.27 16.55 -25.61
N ASP A 111 18.29 15.73 -25.36
CA ASP A 111 18.15 14.43 -26.05
C ASP A 111 16.92 14.45 -26.94
N ASP A 112 17.11 14.71 -28.22
CA ASP A 112 16.06 14.75 -29.23
C ASP A 112 15.40 13.40 -29.49
N ASN A 113 15.98 12.30 -28.99
CA ASN A 113 15.40 10.94 -29.08
C ASN A 113 14.47 10.59 -27.92
N LEU A 114 14.37 11.43 -26.90
CA LEU A 114 13.50 11.20 -25.72
C LEU A 114 12.05 11.63 -25.92
N LEU A 115 11.58 11.88 -27.13
CA LEU A 115 10.16 12.06 -27.43
C LEU A 115 9.34 10.76 -27.35
N SER A 116 9.95 9.62 -27.01
CA SER A 116 9.23 8.41 -26.64
C SER A 116 8.91 8.43 -25.16
N THR A 117 7.75 9.01 -24.84
CA THR A 117 6.97 8.77 -23.63
C THR A 117 7.79 8.79 -22.33
N VAL A 118 8.18 9.97 -21.86
CA VAL A 118 8.53 10.17 -20.45
C VAL A 118 7.21 10.07 -19.68
N GLU A 119 6.87 8.88 -19.23
CA GLU A 119 5.86 8.71 -18.18
C GLU A 119 6.47 9.25 -16.87
N VAL A 120 6.36 10.57 -16.66
CA VAL A 120 6.62 11.20 -15.36
C VAL A 120 5.44 10.88 -14.45
N PHE A 121 5.31 9.62 -14.08
CA PHE A 121 4.57 9.27 -12.90
C PHE A 121 5.54 9.44 -11.73
N GLY A 122 5.36 10.49 -10.94
CA GLY A 122 5.98 10.55 -9.63
C GLY A 122 5.70 9.25 -8.88
N GLU A 123 6.54 8.84 -7.93
CA GLU A 123 6.37 7.59 -7.17
C GLU A 123 4.96 7.42 -6.57
N ARG A 124 4.22 8.52 -6.42
CA ARG A 124 2.81 8.56 -6.00
C ARG A 124 1.88 7.67 -6.83
N TYR A 125 2.17 7.44 -8.10
CA TYR A 125 1.25 6.80 -9.05
C TYR A 125 1.90 5.69 -9.87
N LYS A 126 3.00 5.10 -9.41
CA LYS A 126 3.56 3.91 -10.08
C LYS A 126 2.49 2.83 -10.12
N GLN A 127 1.88 2.68 -11.29
CA GLN A 127 1.05 1.51 -11.55
C GLN A 127 1.94 0.26 -11.48
N PRO A 128 1.43 -0.85 -10.93
CA PRO A 128 2.20 -2.09 -10.92
C PRO A 128 2.62 -2.42 -12.35
N LYS A 129 3.88 -2.77 -12.53
CA LYS A 129 4.46 -3.06 -13.86
C LYS A 129 3.72 -4.21 -14.57
N LYS A 130 3.05 -5.09 -13.80
CA LYS A 130 2.31 -6.25 -14.29
C LYS A 130 1.07 -6.50 -13.44
N LEU A 131 -0.03 -6.90 -14.08
CA LEU A 131 -1.27 -7.36 -13.43
C LEU A 131 -1.41 -8.88 -13.53
N ASP A 132 -0.31 -9.60 -13.50
CA ASP A 132 -0.23 -11.04 -13.80
C ASP A 132 -1.22 -11.91 -13.03
N ALA A 133 -1.59 -11.49 -11.80
CA ALA A 133 -2.50 -12.28 -10.97
C ALA A 133 -3.92 -12.35 -11.52
N ILE A 134 -4.37 -11.32 -12.27
CA ILE A 134 -5.74 -11.23 -12.74
C ILE A 134 -5.84 -11.42 -14.24
N THR A 135 -4.98 -10.80 -15.02
CA THR A 135 -5.13 -10.79 -16.48
C THR A 135 -4.44 -11.95 -17.15
N ARG A 136 -3.52 -12.63 -16.42
CA ARG A 136 -2.67 -13.71 -16.94
C ARG A 136 -1.90 -13.35 -18.22
N MET A 137 -1.84 -12.05 -18.51
CA MET A 137 -1.09 -11.52 -19.65
C MET A 137 0.06 -10.67 -19.12
N PRO A 138 1.29 -10.83 -19.64
CA PRO A 138 2.46 -10.06 -19.20
C PRO A 138 2.47 -8.63 -19.76
N LEU A 139 1.29 -8.03 -19.94
CA LEU A 139 1.10 -6.71 -20.48
C LEU A 139 0.92 -5.68 -19.36
N ARG A 140 1.37 -4.46 -19.60
CA ARG A 140 1.09 -3.34 -18.69
C ARG A 140 -0.42 -3.04 -18.67
N PRO A 141 -0.95 -2.43 -17.59
CA PRO A 141 -2.36 -2.05 -17.54
C PRO A 141 -2.82 -1.20 -18.74
N SER A 142 -1.94 -0.30 -19.21
CA SER A 142 -2.18 0.57 -20.36
C SER A 142 -2.21 -0.15 -21.72
N GLU A 143 -1.60 -1.32 -21.80
CA GLU A 143 -1.52 -2.13 -23.03
C GLU A 143 -2.66 -3.15 -23.12
N GLN A 144 -3.46 -3.26 -22.07
CA GLN A 144 -4.57 -4.20 -22.04
C GLN A 144 -5.84 -3.57 -22.61
N ILE A 145 -6.60 -4.36 -23.36
CA ILE A 145 -7.89 -3.94 -23.96
C ILE A 145 -8.99 -3.72 -22.91
N GLN A 146 -8.76 -4.14 -21.68
CA GLN A 146 -9.73 -4.01 -20.59
C GLN A 146 -9.61 -2.67 -19.88
N SER A 147 -10.76 -2.15 -19.43
CA SER A 147 -10.78 -0.97 -18.56
C SER A 147 -10.35 -1.36 -17.14
N ILE A 148 -9.12 -1.09 -16.80
CA ILE A 148 -8.51 -1.44 -15.50
C ILE A 148 -8.22 -0.16 -14.73
N SER A 149 -8.61 -0.14 -13.45
CA SER A 149 -8.23 0.90 -12.49
C SER A 149 -7.44 0.26 -11.36
N VAL A 150 -6.28 0.83 -11.04
CA VAL A 150 -5.42 0.38 -9.95
C VAL A 150 -5.29 1.49 -8.92
N ILE A 151 -5.62 1.18 -7.67
CA ILE A 151 -5.51 2.09 -6.53
C ILE A 151 -4.37 1.57 -5.66
N SER A 152 -3.32 2.38 -5.50
CA SER A 152 -2.11 2.01 -4.76
C SER A 152 -2.28 2.10 -3.25
N GLU A 153 -1.40 1.41 -2.49
CA GLU A 153 -1.27 1.51 -1.03
C GLU A 153 -1.24 2.98 -0.57
N LYS A 154 -0.45 3.82 -1.24
CA LYS A 154 -0.35 5.24 -0.93
C LYS A 154 -1.68 5.97 -1.06
N SER A 155 -2.42 5.74 -2.15
CA SER A 155 -3.74 6.34 -2.33
C SER A 155 -4.75 5.86 -1.29
N ILE A 156 -4.69 4.59 -0.90
CA ILE A 156 -5.52 4.00 0.16
C ILE A 156 -5.24 4.71 1.50
N THR A 157 -3.97 4.89 1.84
CA THR A 157 -3.53 5.52 3.08
C THR A 157 -3.87 7.02 3.10
N GLU A 158 -3.59 7.76 2.02
CA GLU A 158 -3.87 9.20 1.92
C GLU A 158 -5.38 9.51 1.96
N GLN A 159 -6.21 8.63 1.42
CA GLN A 159 -7.68 8.74 1.53
C GLN A 159 -8.20 8.34 2.90
N GLY A 160 -7.38 7.72 3.72
CA GLY A 160 -7.78 7.17 5.01
C GLY A 160 -8.83 6.07 4.90
N ALA A 161 -8.85 5.34 3.78
CA ALA A 161 -9.82 4.30 3.51
C ALA A 161 -9.64 3.10 4.45
N LEU A 162 -10.73 2.59 5.00
CA LEU A 162 -10.76 1.45 5.93
C LEU A 162 -11.43 0.21 5.33
N THR A 163 -12.11 0.38 4.20
CA THR A 163 -12.89 -0.66 3.54
C THR A 163 -12.61 -0.69 2.04
N VAL A 164 -12.87 -1.84 1.39
CA VAL A 164 -12.80 -1.93 -0.08
C VAL A 164 -13.75 -0.94 -0.74
N THR A 165 -14.91 -0.71 -0.13
CA THR A 165 -15.89 0.28 -0.60
C THR A 165 -15.33 1.69 -0.58
N ASP A 166 -14.61 2.07 0.48
CA ASP A 166 -14.01 3.41 0.57
C ASP A 166 -13.00 3.65 -0.55
N VAL A 167 -12.20 2.64 -0.86
CA VAL A 167 -11.22 2.69 -1.94
C VAL A 167 -11.89 2.72 -3.31
N ALA A 168 -12.86 1.84 -3.54
CA ALA A 168 -13.45 1.61 -4.85
C ALA A 168 -14.48 2.68 -5.25
N ARG A 169 -15.01 3.47 -4.29
CA ARG A 169 -16.00 4.54 -4.58
C ARG A 169 -15.48 5.59 -5.57
N ASN A 170 -14.17 5.81 -5.62
CA ASN A 170 -13.56 6.78 -6.52
C ASN A 170 -13.30 6.21 -7.93
N VAL A 171 -13.59 4.93 -8.15
CA VAL A 171 -13.45 4.30 -9.46
C VAL A 171 -14.73 4.53 -10.26
N PRO A 172 -14.67 5.22 -11.41
CA PRO A 172 -15.86 5.48 -12.23
C PRO A 172 -16.63 4.21 -12.57
N GLY A 173 -17.94 4.22 -12.34
CA GLY A 173 -18.83 3.09 -12.59
C GLY A 173 -18.83 2.01 -11.50
N VAL A 174 -18.16 2.22 -10.38
CA VAL A 174 -18.21 1.35 -9.19
C VAL A 174 -19.05 2.03 -8.12
N THR A 175 -19.99 1.31 -7.54
CA THR A 175 -20.86 1.81 -6.47
C THR A 175 -21.06 0.75 -5.40
N LEU A 176 -21.30 1.18 -4.17
CA LEU A 176 -21.76 0.30 -3.10
C LEU A 176 -23.20 -0.12 -3.40
N PHE A 177 -23.44 -1.42 -3.45
CA PHE A 177 -24.78 -1.97 -3.57
C PHE A 177 -25.43 -2.21 -2.21
N GLY A 178 -24.67 -2.72 -1.22
CA GLY A 178 -25.16 -2.93 0.13
C GLY A 178 -24.03 -3.27 1.10
N SER A 179 -24.21 -2.87 2.35
CA SER A 179 -23.25 -3.13 3.42
C SER A 179 -23.72 -4.17 4.43
N TYR A 180 -24.98 -4.52 4.41
CA TYR A 180 -25.60 -5.49 5.32
C TYR A 180 -25.25 -5.21 6.80
N GLY A 181 -25.39 -3.95 7.21
CA GLY A 181 -25.05 -3.52 8.56
C GLY A 181 -23.54 -3.41 8.85
N GLY A 182 -22.73 -3.27 7.82
CA GLY A 182 -21.26 -3.19 7.92
C GLY A 182 -20.56 -4.54 8.03
N VAL A 183 -21.34 -5.64 7.99
CA VAL A 183 -20.80 -6.99 8.11
C VAL A 183 -20.24 -7.50 6.79
N ARG A 184 -20.72 -6.95 5.69
CA ARG A 184 -20.34 -7.35 4.33
C ARG A 184 -20.33 -6.15 3.41
N GLU A 185 -19.43 -6.17 2.44
CA GLU A 185 -19.38 -5.19 1.36
C GLU A 185 -19.83 -5.86 0.04
N SER A 186 -20.90 -5.34 -0.54
CA SER A 186 -21.37 -5.76 -1.85
C SER A 186 -21.28 -4.61 -2.83
N MET A 187 -20.57 -4.83 -3.92
CA MET A 187 -20.30 -3.82 -4.92
C MET A 187 -21.09 -4.05 -6.19
N SER A 188 -21.33 -2.96 -6.91
CA SER A 188 -21.87 -2.97 -8.26
C SER A 188 -20.88 -2.28 -9.20
N ILE A 189 -20.67 -2.87 -10.37
CA ILE A 189 -19.87 -2.26 -11.45
C ILE A 189 -20.75 -2.12 -12.69
N ARG A 190 -20.88 -0.89 -13.21
CA ARG A 190 -21.69 -0.57 -14.38
C ARG A 190 -23.16 -1.07 -14.25
N GLY A 191 -23.71 -1.02 -13.02
CA GLY A 191 -25.07 -1.49 -12.70
C GLY A 191 -25.20 -3.00 -12.45
N TYR A 192 -24.17 -3.81 -12.73
CA TYR A 192 -24.18 -5.24 -12.43
C TYR A 192 -23.83 -5.47 -10.96
N ARG A 193 -24.72 -6.14 -10.24
CA ARG A 193 -24.61 -6.46 -8.80
C ARG A 193 -23.82 -7.74 -8.58
N GLY A 194 -23.35 -7.95 -7.36
CA GLY A 194 -22.67 -9.18 -6.97
C GLY A 194 -21.31 -9.33 -7.66
N VAL A 195 -20.58 -8.24 -7.76
CA VAL A 195 -19.22 -8.24 -8.31
C VAL A 195 -18.30 -9.09 -7.42
N PRO A 196 -17.61 -10.10 -7.97
CA PRO A 196 -16.67 -10.92 -7.22
C PRO A 196 -15.53 -10.09 -6.64
N ILE A 197 -15.18 -10.38 -5.38
CA ILE A 197 -13.98 -9.85 -4.74
C ILE A 197 -12.96 -10.99 -4.67
N LEU A 198 -11.79 -10.75 -5.25
CA LEU A 198 -10.67 -11.66 -5.23
C LEU A 198 -9.60 -11.16 -4.26
N LYS A 199 -8.82 -12.06 -3.70
CA LYS A 199 -7.58 -11.78 -2.97
C LYS A 199 -6.44 -12.51 -3.68
N ASN A 200 -5.48 -11.73 -4.18
CA ASN A 200 -4.38 -12.24 -5.00
C ASN A 200 -4.83 -13.14 -6.18
N GLY A 201 -5.97 -12.80 -6.79
CA GLY A 201 -6.53 -13.53 -7.91
C GLY A 201 -7.40 -14.74 -7.54
N VAL A 202 -7.58 -15.04 -6.25
CA VAL A 202 -8.43 -16.12 -5.76
C VAL A 202 -9.72 -15.52 -5.18
N ARG A 203 -10.86 -16.07 -5.52
CA ARG A 203 -12.15 -15.61 -5.02
C ARG A 203 -12.27 -15.87 -3.51
N ILE A 204 -12.59 -14.82 -2.75
CA ILE A 204 -12.76 -14.89 -1.29
C ILE A 204 -14.21 -14.71 -0.86
N ASP A 205 -15.06 -14.09 -1.68
CA ASP A 205 -16.48 -14.03 -1.45
C ASP A 205 -17.13 -15.32 -1.97
N SER A 206 -17.78 -16.08 -1.12
CA SER A 206 -18.41 -17.34 -1.55
C SER A 206 -19.84 -17.11 -1.99
N ASP A 207 -20.71 -16.66 -1.13
CA ASP A 207 -22.12 -16.42 -1.40
C ASP A 207 -22.59 -15.26 -0.53
N PHE A 208 -23.67 -14.60 -0.94
CA PHE A 208 -24.30 -13.57 -0.10
C PHE A 208 -24.79 -14.10 1.25
N ARG A 209 -24.87 -15.42 1.40
CA ARG A 209 -25.34 -16.10 2.61
C ARG A 209 -24.24 -16.57 3.56
N THR A 210 -23.01 -16.73 3.08
CA THR A 210 -21.96 -17.49 3.78
C THR A 210 -20.71 -16.67 4.06
N GLY A 211 -20.76 -15.54 4.55
CA GLY A 211 -19.58 -14.88 5.06
C GLY A 211 -19.18 -13.62 4.37
N SER A 212 -18.51 -12.83 5.13
CA SER A 212 -18.03 -11.54 4.71
C SER A 212 -16.63 -11.65 4.16
N ALA A 213 -16.46 -11.25 2.95
CA ALA A 213 -15.15 -10.97 2.40
C ALA A 213 -14.66 -9.59 2.91
N LEU A 214 -14.56 -9.42 4.22
CA LEU A 214 -13.96 -8.22 4.77
C LEU A 214 -12.46 -8.26 4.53
N SER A 215 -11.93 -7.23 3.93
CA SER A 215 -10.49 -7.04 3.77
C SER A 215 -10.03 -5.90 4.67
N GLU A 216 -8.96 -6.13 5.42
CA GLU A 216 -8.33 -5.10 6.22
C GLU A 216 -7.34 -4.30 5.36
N MET A 217 -7.56 -2.98 5.27
CA MET A 217 -6.77 -2.14 4.36
C MET A 217 -5.30 -2.02 4.76
N GLN A 218 -4.96 -2.29 6.02
CA GLN A 218 -3.56 -2.32 6.46
C GLN A 218 -2.73 -3.39 5.75
N GLY A 219 -3.36 -4.52 5.38
CA GLY A 219 -2.70 -5.61 4.64
C GLY A 219 -2.72 -5.46 3.13
N VAL A 220 -3.25 -4.37 2.60
CA VAL A 220 -3.48 -4.19 1.16
C VAL A 220 -2.39 -3.35 0.52
N GLU A 221 -1.76 -3.87 -0.52
CA GLU A 221 -0.79 -3.15 -1.36
C GLU A 221 -1.50 -2.36 -2.49
N SER A 222 -2.51 -2.98 -3.11
CA SER A 222 -3.32 -2.30 -4.13
C SER A 222 -4.69 -2.95 -4.28
N ILE A 223 -5.63 -2.17 -4.79
CA ILE A 223 -6.92 -2.68 -5.26
C ILE A 223 -7.00 -2.46 -6.76
N GLN A 224 -7.29 -3.54 -7.47
CA GLN A 224 -7.40 -3.58 -8.91
C GLN A 224 -8.85 -3.82 -9.30
N VAL A 225 -9.42 -2.93 -10.09
CA VAL A 225 -10.80 -3.02 -10.57
C VAL A 225 -10.77 -3.22 -12.08
N ILE A 226 -11.19 -4.41 -12.52
CA ILE A 226 -11.35 -4.75 -13.95
C ILE A 226 -12.82 -4.62 -14.28
N LYS A 227 -13.15 -3.77 -15.26
CA LYS A 227 -14.51 -3.47 -15.65
C LYS A 227 -14.87 -4.19 -16.96
N GLY A 228 -16.06 -4.78 -17.02
CA GLY A 228 -16.53 -5.55 -18.16
C GLY A 228 -16.38 -7.06 -17.96
N SER A 229 -16.54 -7.85 -19.02
CA SER A 229 -16.52 -9.31 -18.95
C SER A 229 -15.11 -9.86 -18.68
N ALA A 230 -14.63 -9.69 -17.44
CA ALA A 230 -13.34 -10.18 -17.01
C ALA A 230 -13.22 -11.73 -17.03
N ALA A 231 -14.37 -12.43 -16.98
CA ALA A 231 -14.44 -13.88 -16.97
C ALA A 231 -13.80 -14.52 -18.20
N VAL A 232 -13.90 -13.89 -19.36
CA VAL A 232 -13.39 -14.44 -20.62
C VAL A 232 -11.87 -14.50 -20.63
N THR A 233 -11.20 -13.55 -19.99
CA THR A 233 -9.73 -13.48 -19.97
C THR A 233 -9.11 -14.26 -18.82
N GLN A 234 -9.90 -14.62 -17.82
CA GLN A 234 -9.38 -15.34 -16.65
C GLN A 234 -9.40 -16.86 -16.82
N GLY A 235 -10.06 -17.38 -17.84
CA GLY A 235 -10.07 -18.80 -18.19
C GLY A 235 -10.55 -19.72 -17.08
N ILE A 236 -11.33 -19.22 -16.13
CA ILE A 236 -11.82 -19.96 -14.98
C ILE A 236 -13.32 -20.10 -15.11
N GLY A 237 -13.79 -21.30 -14.80
CA GLY A 237 -15.18 -21.67 -14.91
C GLY A 237 -16.17 -20.75 -14.18
N ASN A 238 -17.37 -21.00 -14.40
CA ASN A 238 -18.63 -20.27 -14.24
C ASN A 238 -18.83 -19.35 -13.03
N ASP A 239 -17.94 -19.34 -12.03
CA ASP A 239 -18.15 -18.61 -10.77
C ASP A 239 -17.37 -17.29 -10.63
N LEU A 240 -16.50 -16.95 -11.60
CA LEU A 240 -15.70 -15.72 -11.53
C LEU A 240 -16.22 -14.56 -12.39
N GLY A 241 -17.32 -14.76 -13.08
CA GLY A 241 -17.83 -13.82 -14.08
C GLY A 241 -19.02 -13.01 -13.65
N SER A 242 -18.81 -11.77 -13.24
CA SER A 242 -19.83 -10.74 -13.37
C SER A 242 -19.63 -10.03 -14.71
N ALA A 243 -20.72 -9.78 -15.46
CA ALA A 243 -20.67 -8.93 -16.66
C ALA A 243 -20.18 -7.51 -16.35
N GLY A 244 -20.28 -7.07 -15.10
CA GLY A 244 -19.78 -5.79 -14.61
C GLY A 244 -18.28 -5.75 -14.48
N GLY A 245 -17.66 -6.86 -14.07
CA GLY A 245 -16.23 -6.93 -13.80
C GLY A 245 -15.88 -7.66 -12.52
N VAL A 246 -14.66 -7.40 -12.01
CA VAL A 246 -14.10 -8.03 -10.81
C VAL A 246 -13.25 -7.03 -10.05
N ILE A 247 -13.22 -7.15 -8.72
CA ILE A 247 -12.34 -6.40 -7.82
C ILE A 247 -11.31 -7.37 -7.26
N ASN A 248 -10.02 -7.05 -7.37
CA ASN A 248 -8.94 -7.84 -6.78
C ASN A 248 -8.19 -7.04 -5.75
N VAL A 249 -8.08 -7.58 -4.56
CA VAL A 249 -7.29 -7.07 -3.45
C VAL A 249 -5.93 -7.76 -3.50
N VAL A 250 -4.87 -6.98 -3.64
CA VAL A 250 -3.49 -7.47 -3.62
C VAL A 250 -2.91 -7.21 -2.24
N THR A 251 -2.40 -8.25 -1.60
CA THR A 251 -1.81 -8.16 -0.27
C THR A 251 -0.37 -7.68 -0.32
N LYS A 252 0.07 -7.06 0.76
CA LYS A 252 1.44 -6.61 0.97
C LYS A 252 2.39 -7.81 1.05
N THR A 253 3.48 -7.73 0.29
CA THR A 253 4.57 -8.72 0.32
C THR A 253 5.90 -8.04 0.65
N PRO A 254 6.96 -8.77 1.07
CA PRO A 254 8.26 -8.19 1.37
C PRO A 254 8.87 -7.48 0.17
N LYS A 255 9.45 -6.29 0.38
CA LYS A 255 10.10 -5.46 -0.67
C LYS A 255 11.63 -5.53 -0.65
N PHE A 256 12.23 -6.41 0.14
CA PHE A 256 13.68 -6.54 0.33
C PHE A 256 14.36 -5.25 0.80
N THR A 257 13.67 -4.49 1.63
CA THR A 257 14.16 -3.28 2.32
C THR A 257 13.96 -3.44 3.82
N ASN A 258 14.74 -2.69 4.60
CA ASN A 258 14.58 -2.62 6.05
C ASN A 258 13.81 -1.34 6.37
N GLU A 259 12.53 -1.45 6.60
CA GLU A 259 11.62 -0.33 6.83
C GLU A 259 10.60 -0.68 7.91
N GLY A 260 10.14 0.32 8.63
CA GLY A 260 9.07 0.15 9.61
C GLY A 260 8.24 1.41 9.74
N GLU A 261 6.94 1.23 9.81
CA GLU A 261 5.96 2.28 10.04
C GLU A 261 5.02 1.89 11.17
N VAL A 262 4.76 2.82 12.07
CA VAL A 262 3.73 2.70 13.11
C VAL A 262 2.84 3.92 13.01
N SER A 263 1.54 3.72 12.98
CA SER A 263 0.60 4.82 12.96
C SER A 263 -0.51 4.65 13.99
N LEU A 264 -1.09 5.76 14.40
CA LEU A 264 -2.22 5.80 15.32
C LEU A 264 -3.31 6.71 14.76
N ARG A 265 -4.51 6.15 14.64
CA ARG A 265 -5.72 6.93 14.36
C ARG A 265 -6.60 6.97 15.59
N ALA A 266 -6.99 8.16 16.01
CA ALA A 266 -7.96 8.38 17.07
C ALA A 266 -9.07 9.29 16.55
N GLY A 267 -10.28 9.13 17.05
CA GLY A 267 -11.42 9.90 16.57
C GLY A 267 -12.60 9.88 17.52
N SER A 268 -13.73 10.38 17.05
CA SER A 268 -14.99 10.42 17.79
C SER A 268 -15.47 9.00 18.13
N TRP A 269 -16.32 8.91 19.13
CA TRP A 269 -16.92 7.67 19.65
C TRP A 269 -15.88 6.61 20.04
N GLY A 270 -14.78 7.07 20.66
CA GLY A 270 -13.76 6.17 21.17
C GLY A 270 -12.97 5.41 20.10
N LEU A 271 -12.98 5.90 18.87
CA LEU A 271 -12.12 5.33 17.81
C LEU A 271 -10.67 5.36 18.26
N PHE A 272 -10.08 4.20 18.35
CA PHE A 272 -8.67 3.97 18.63
C PHE A 272 -8.15 2.87 17.71
N ARG A 273 -7.22 3.23 16.82
CA ARG A 273 -6.70 2.32 15.80
C ARG A 273 -5.19 2.49 15.61
N PRO A 274 -4.37 1.79 16.39
CA PRO A 274 -2.96 1.61 16.10
C PRO A 274 -2.77 0.63 14.93
N THR A 275 -1.79 0.92 14.07
CA THR A 275 -1.36 0.05 12.98
C THR A 275 0.15 -0.02 12.92
N PHE A 276 0.68 -1.10 12.37
CA PHE A 276 2.11 -1.25 12.12
C PHE A 276 2.34 -1.97 10.79
N ASP A 277 3.49 -1.70 10.19
CA ASP A 277 4.00 -2.36 9.00
C ASP A 277 5.53 -2.39 9.10
N VAL A 278 6.10 -3.57 9.22
CA VAL A 278 7.54 -3.74 9.40
C VAL A 278 8.05 -4.78 8.42
N GLN A 279 9.18 -4.51 7.80
CA GLN A 279 9.83 -5.43 6.88
C GLN A 279 11.35 -5.39 7.04
N SER A 280 11.96 -6.54 6.78
CA SER A 280 13.41 -6.70 6.92
C SER A 280 13.93 -7.76 5.98
N VAL A 281 15.15 -7.55 5.51
CA VAL A 281 15.95 -8.58 4.84
C VAL A 281 16.63 -9.42 5.91
N LEU A 282 16.46 -10.74 5.83
CA LEU A 282 16.90 -11.66 6.89
C LEU A 282 18.32 -12.20 6.68
N ASP A 283 18.86 -12.12 5.46
CA ASP A 283 20.15 -12.67 5.11
C ASP A 283 21.06 -11.65 4.41
N LYS A 284 22.38 -11.90 4.47
CA LYS A 284 23.40 -11.01 3.87
C LYS A 284 23.33 -10.98 2.34
N ASN A 285 22.85 -12.05 1.73
CA ASN A 285 22.76 -12.19 0.27
C ASN A 285 21.48 -11.54 -0.29
N GLN A 286 20.62 -11.01 0.59
CA GLN A 286 19.31 -10.42 0.23
C GLN A 286 18.41 -11.39 -0.56
N THR A 287 18.44 -12.67 -0.15
CA THR A 287 17.62 -13.70 -0.76
C THR A 287 16.35 -13.99 0.02
N ILE A 288 16.29 -13.62 1.31
CA ILE A 288 15.15 -13.85 2.17
C ILE A 288 14.71 -12.52 2.79
N ALA A 289 13.44 -12.19 2.62
CA ALA A 289 12.83 -11.02 3.23
C ALA A 289 11.53 -11.39 3.96
N PHE A 290 11.28 -10.69 5.05
CA PHE A 290 10.09 -10.84 5.88
C PHE A 290 9.36 -9.50 5.97
N ARG A 291 8.02 -9.53 5.95
CA ARG A 291 7.15 -8.40 6.24
C ARG A 291 6.03 -8.84 7.17
N MET A 292 5.70 -8.01 8.12
CA MET A 292 4.55 -8.20 8.98
C MET A 292 3.82 -6.87 9.14
N ASN A 293 2.54 -6.88 8.85
CA ASN A 293 1.67 -5.74 9.07
C ASN A 293 0.48 -6.14 9.94
N GLY A 294 -0.09 -5.16 10.61
CA GLY A 294 -1.21 -5.43 11.48
C GLY A 294 -1.96 -4.16 11.88
N ALA A 295 -3.17 -4.39 12.36
CA ALA A 295 -4.07 -3.36 12.85
C ALA A 295 -4.87 -3.89 14.06
N PHE A 296 -5.06 -3.02 15.02
CA PHE A 296 -6.06 -3.16 16.06
C PHE A 296 -7.03 -2.01 15.93
N GLU A 297 -8.33 -2.27 16.06
CA GLU A 297 -9.34 -1.21 16.03
C GLU A 297 -10.37 -1.45 17.11
N ARG A 298 -10.72 -0.39 17.80
CA ARG A 298 -11.88 -0.31 18.66
C ARG A 298 -12.61 0.98 18.39
N SER A 299 -13.91 0.89 18.18
CA SER A 299 -14.76 2.06 18.01
C SER A 299 -16.19 1.79 18.46
N ASP A 300 -16.84 2.81 18.99
CA ASP A 300 -18.27 2.87 19.18
C ASP A 300 -18.90 3.64 17.99
N ASN A 301 -20.17 3.96 18.08
CA ASN A 301 -20.89 4.67 17.02
C ASN A 301 -21.74 5.80 17.65
N TYR A 302 -22.17 6.76 16.83
CA TYR A 302 -23.12 7.80 17.27
C TYR A 302 -24.47 7.23 17.72
N ARG A 303 -24.81 6.00 17.25
CA ARG A 303 -25.94 5.23 17.75
C ARG A 303 -25.50 4.39 18.93
N PRO A 304 -26.21 4.45 20.06
CA PRO A 304 -25.88 3.62 21.24
C PRO A 304 -25.88 2.13 20.91
N VAL A 305 -25.09 1.36 21.64
CA VAL A 305 -24.90 -0.12 21.53
C VAL A 305 -24.18 -0.62 20.31
N ILE A 306 -23.93 0.19 19.31
CA ILE A 306 -23.15 -0.22 18.13
C ILE A 306 -21.67 -0.08 18.45
N HIS A 307 -20.93 -1.16 18.29
CA HIS A 307 -19.48 -1.18 18.46
C HIS A 307 -18.80 -2.00 17.35
N SER A 308 -17.52 -1.75 17.14
CA SER A 308 -16.65 -2.50 16.25
C SER A 308 -15.31 -2.74 16.92
N ASN A 309 -14.88 -3.99 16.98
CA ASN A 309 -13.55 -4.37 17.44
C ASN A 309 -12.91 -5.26 16.39
N ARG A 310 -11.71 -4.91 15.96
CA ARG A 310 -10.99 -5.62 14.90
C ARG A 310 -9.56 -5.88 15.31
N VAL A 311 -9.07 -7.07 15.02
CA VAL A 311 -7.67 -7.45 15.12
C VAL A 311 -7.26 -8.07 13.79
N TYR A 312 -6.15 -7.60 13.25
CA TYR A 312 -5.60 -8.06 11.99
C TYR A 312 -4.10 -8.25 12.10
N ILE A 313 -3.57 -9.35 11.57
CA ILE A 313 -2.14 -9.64 11.48
C ILE A 313 -1.88 -10.37 10.16
N ASN A 314 -0.89 -9.91 9.41
CA ASN A 314 -0.47 -10.53 8.15
C ASN A 314 1.06 -10.61 8.08
N PRO A 315 1.66 -11.71 8.56
CA PRO A 315 3.05 -12.04 8.30
C PRO A 315 3.22 -12.63 6.90
N SER A 316 4.29 -12.28 6.24
CA SER A 316 4.68 -12.79 4.92
C SER A 316 6.19 -12.96 4.81
N LEU A 317 6.62 -13.97 4.09
CA LEU A 317 8.03 -14.28 3.83
C LEU A 317 8.21 -14.47 2.34
N GLU A 318 9.27 -13.92 1.80
CA GLU A 318 9.66 -14.14 0.41
C GLU A 318 11.10 -14.63 0.35
N TRP A 319 11.30 -15.71 -0.41
CA TRP A 319 12.60 -16.31 -0.66
C TRP A 319 12.89 -16.31 -2.16
N ARG A 320 14.03 -15.74 -2.54
CA ARG A 320 14.57 -15.68 -3.90
C ARG A 320 15.89 -16.42 -3.96
N PRO A 321 15.87 -17.75 -4.15
CA PRO A 321 17.12 -18.55 -4.21
C PRO A 321 18.02 -18.15 -5.38
N ASP A 322 17.45 -17.65 -6.44
CA ASP A 322 18.10 -17.12 -7.63
C ASP A 322 17.27 -15.98 -8.26
N ASP A 323 17.81 -15.29 -9.26
CA ASP A 323 17.15 -14.16 -9.94
C ASP A 323 15.89 -14.56 -10.75
N LYS A 324 15.67 -15.86 -10.93
CA LYS A 324 14.57 -16.42 -11.74
C LYS A 324 13.47 -17.05 -10.91
N THR A 325 13.71 -17.28 -9.61
CA THR A 325 12.78 -17.98 -8.72
C THR A 325 12.36 -17.11 -7.56
N SER A 326 11.07 -17.03 -7.30
CA SER A 326 10.50 -16.39 -6.12
C SER A 326 9.50 -17.34 -5.46
N VAL A 327 9.64 -17.52 -4.16
CA VAL A 327 8.72 -18.28 -3.30
C VAL A 327 8.18 -17.33 -2.24
N THR A 328 6.87 -17.12 -2.22
CA THR A 328 6.19 -16.27 -1.22
C THR A 328 5.27 -17.13 -0.37
N ILE A 329 5.37 -16.98 0.93
CA ILE A 329 4.45 -17.59 1.91
C ILE A 329 3.82 -16.45 2.70
N GLU A 330 2.52 -16.47 2.83
CA GLU A 330 1.78 -15.47 3.61
C GLU A 330 0.69 -16.14 4.45
N MET A 331 0.40 -15.50 5.59
CA MET A 331 -0.73 -15.81 6.44
C MET A 331 -1.47 -14.51 6.72
N ASP A 332 -2.78 -14.57 6.83
CA ASP A 332 -3.64 -13.42 7.06
C ASP A 332 -4.70 -13.84 8.08
N TYR A 333 -4.66 -13.23 9.24
CA TYR A 333 -5.63 -13.46 10.31
C TYR A 333 -6.44 -12.20 10.55
N LEU A 334 -7.75 -12.33 10.45
CA LEU A 334 -8.72 -11.29 10.76
C LEU A 334 -9.70 -11.80 11.81
N ASN A 335 -9.86 -11.04 12.88
CA ASN A 335 -10.95 -11.22 13.84
C ASN A 335 -11.73 -9.89 13.92
N ASP A 336 -12.94 -9.89 13.43
CA ASP A 336 -13.82 -8.74 13.37
C ASP A 336 -15.11 -9.01 14.14
N ASN A 337 -15.27 -8.33 15.27
CA ASN A 337 -16.44 -8.42 16.12
C ASN A 337 -17.16 -7.07 16.13
N ARG A 338 -18.38 -7.05 15.63
CA ARG A 338 -19.18 -5.83 15.51
C ARG A 338 -20.65 -6.04 15.71
N THR A 339 -21.34 -4.99 16.14
CA THR A 339 -22.79 -4.92 16.09
C THR A 339 -23.20 -4.45 14.69
N PRO A 340 -24.02 -5.22 13.93
CA PRO A 340 -24.58 -4.74 12.66
C PRO A 340 -25.37 -3.45 12.89
N TYR A 341 -25.05 -2.41 12.11
CA TYR A 341 -25.71 -1.11 12.29
C TYR A 341 -27.02 -0.96 11.52
N THR A 342 -27.45 -1.99 10.80
CA THR A 342 -28.72 -2.01 10.08
C THR A 342 -29.74 -2.80 10.88
N SER A 343 -30.86 -2.18 11.18
CA SER A 343 -32.06 -2.84 11.72
C SER A 343 -33.20 -2.67 10.74
N SER A 344 -34.02 -3.72 10.62
CA SER A 344 -35.23 -3.67 9.82
C SER A 344 -36.40 -3.22 10.67
N VAL A 345 -37.12 -2.22 10.22
CA VAL A 345 -38.38 -1.79 10.83
C VAL A 345 -39.49 -2.06 9.84
N ASN A 346 -40.48 -2.81 10.27
CA ASN A 346 -41.71 -2.98 9.50
C ASN A 346 -42.77 -2.03 10.13
N LEU A 347 -43.03 -0.94 9.44
CA LEU A 347 -44.14 -0.05 9.83
C LEU A 347 -45.44 -0.64 9.32
N SER A 348 -46.39 -0.88 10.23
CA SER A 348 -47.76 -1.27 9.86
C SER A 348 -48.42 -0.14 9.05
N LYS A 349 -49.21 -0.52 8.06
CA LYS A 349 -50.00 0.44 7.30
C LYS A 349 -51.01 1.22 8.16
N ASP A 350 -51.31 0.72 9.34
CA ASP A 350 -52.29 1.27 10.25
C ASP A 350 -51.69 2.25 11.27
N THR A 351 -50.39 2.50 11.23
CA THR A 351 -49.72 3.50 12.07
C THR A 351 -49.41 4.76 11.28
N GLU A 352 -49.86 5.91 11.78
CA GLU A 352 -49.52 7.23 11.21
C GLU A 352 -48.04 7.60 11.51
N GLU A 353 -47.27 6.71 12.12
CA GLU A 353 -45.88 6.93 12.46
C GLU A 353 -45.00 7.01 11.23
N ASN A 354 -44.25 8.11 11.11
CA ASN A 354 -43.33 8.36 10.02
C ASN A 354 -41.92 7.99 10.46
N LEU A 355 -41.18 7.27 9.60
CA LEU A 355 -39.76 6.97 9.83
C LEU A 355 -38.91 8.21 10.03
N TYR A 356 -39.30 9.35 9.48
CA TYR A 356 -38.60 10.61 9.60
C TYR A 356 -38.73 11.27 10.98
N ASP A 357 -39.70 10.86 11.77
CA ASP A 357 -39.92 11.36 13.14
C ASP A 357 -39.03 10.65 14.16
N MET A 358 -38.34 9.58 13.74
CA MET A 358 -37.44 8.85 14.62
C MET A 358 -36.11 9.60 14.80
N PRO A 359 -35.62 9.79 16.04
CA PRO A 359 -34.31 10.35 16.26
C PRO A 359 -33.23 9.60 15.52
N HIS A 360 -32.40 10.32 14.76
CA HIS A 360 -31.33 9.73 13.92
C HIS A 360 -30.30 8.90 14.71
N ASN A 361 -30.15 9.13 16.00
CA ASN A 361 -29.27 8.40 16.89
C ASN A 361 -29.94 7.17 17.55
N LYS A 362 -31.21 6.89 17.27
CA LYS A 362 -31.89 5.74 17.83
C LYS A 362 -31.48 4.47 17.05
N PHE A 363 -31.16 3.42 17.77
CA PHE A 363 -30.90 2.09 17.22
C PHE A 363 -32.03 1.14 17.60
N LEU A 364 -32.59 0.44 16.62
CA LEU A 364 -33.74 -0.45 16.79
C LEU A 364 -33.34 -1.93 16.84
N GLY A 365 -32.06 -2.24 16.79
CA GLY A 365 -31.53 -3.59 16.97
C GLY A 365 -31.40 -3.96 18.44
N PHE A 366 -30.96 -5.17 18.71
CA PHE A 366 -30.77 -5.68 20.05
C PHE A 366 -29.34 -5.41 20.56
N LYS A 367 -29.23 -5.18 21.87
CA LYS A 367 -27.95 -4.91 22.53
C LYS A 367 -26.92 -6.05 22.33
N ASN A 368 -27.40 -7.27 22.15
CA ASN A 368 -26.58 -8.48 22.06
C ASN A 368 -26.40 -8.98 20.62
N ASP A 369 -26.84 -8.21 19.63
CA ASP A 369 -26.62 -8.55 18.21
C ASP A 369 -25.16 -8.30 17.85
N ASN A 370 -24.37 -9.34 17.95
CA ASN A 370 -22.97 -9.33 17.56
C ASN A 370 -22.72 -10.31 16.42
N VAL A 371 -21.99 -9.85 15.43
CA VAL A 371 -21.38 -10.71 14.42
C VAL A 371 -19.89 -10.80 14.70
N ASN A 372 -19.42 -12.00 14.91
CA ASN A 372 -18.00 -12.29 15.09
C ASN A 372 -17.50 -13.08 13.88
N ASN A 373 -16.64 -12.43 13.09
CA ASN A 373 -16.08 -12.99 11.90
C ASN A 373 -14.59 -13.26 12.11
N LYS A 374 -14.21 -14.53 12.13
CA LYS A 374 -12.82 -14.97 12.27
C LYS A 374 -12.43 -15.64 10.98
N THR A 375 -11.39 -15.12 10.35
CA THR A 375 -10.86 -15.68 9.11
C THR A 375 -9.36 -15.89 9.24
N LEU A 376 -8.91 -17.07 8.92
CA LEU A 376 -7.51 -17.40 8.74
C LEU A 376 -7.30 -17.81 7.29
N THR A 377 -6.48 -17.06 6.60
CA THR A 377 -6.10 -17.33 5.21
C THR A 377 -4.61 -17.60 5.14
N TYR A 378 -4.20 -18.55 4.36
CA TYR A 378 -2.79 -18.82 4.09
C TYR A 378 -2.58 -19.10 2.61
N ALA A 379 -1.47 -18.61 2.08
CA ALA A 379 -1.10 -18.82 0.69
C ALA A 379 0.38 -19.12 0.57
N ALA A 380 0.70 -19.99 -0.38
CA ALA A 380 2.05 -20.23 -0.84
C ALA A 380 2.09 -20.09 -2.36
N ARG A 381 3.02 -19.27 -2.86
CA ARG A 381 3.19 -19.01 -4.29
C ARG A 381 4.63 -19.28 -4.69
N ILE A 382 4.82 -19.93 -5.81
CA ILE A 382 6.11 -20.07 -6.46
C ILE A 382 6.01 -19.54 -7.88
N THR A 383 6.95 -18.71 -8.26
CA THR A 383 7.10 -18.21 -9.63
C THR A 383 8.52 -18.52 -10.10
N ARG A 384 8.66 -19.13 -11.27
CA ARG A 384 9.95 -19.41 -11.88
C ARG A 384 9.97 -19.00 -13.34
N GLN A 385 10.96 -18.19 -13.70
CA GLN A 385 11.26 -17.85 -15.09
C GLN A 385 12.09 -18.98 -15.70
N LEU A 386 11.53 -19.72 -16.64
CA LEU A 386 12.21 -20.82 -17.33
C LEU A 386 13.11 -20.31 -18.47
N THR A 387 12.57 -19.37 -19.25
CA THR A 387 13.28 -18.67 -20.34
C THR A 387 12.87 -17.20 -20.31
N ASP A 388 13.47 -16.35 -21.12
CA ASP A 388 13.12 -14.93 -21.20
C ASP A 388 11.64 -14.67 -21.53
N ASN A 389 10.99 -15.62 -22.20
CA ASN A 389 9.61 -15.53 -22.65
C ASN A 389 8.64 -16.48 -21.93
N ILE A 390 9.13 -17.40 -21.09
CA ILE A 390 8.30 -18.41 -20.41
C ILE A 390 8.50 -18.33 -18.92
N SER A 391 7.42 -18.10 -18.19
CA SER A 391 7.37 -18.20 -16.73
C SER A 391 6.30 -19.19 -16.29
N VAL A 392 6.57 -19.89 -15.20
CA VAL A 392 5.63 -20.82 -14.56
C VAL A 392 5.29 -20.30 -13.17
N ARG A 393 4.01 -20.32 -12.84
CA ARG A 393 3.51 -19.95 -11.51
C ARG A 393 2.65 -21.09 -10.97
N ALA A 394 2.90 -21.46 -9.72
CA ALA A 394 2.01 -22.29 -8.93
C ALA A 394 1.62 -21.56 -7.66
N ALA A 395 0.37 -21.74 -7.22
CA ALA A 395 -0.12 -21.15 -5.99
C ALA A 395 -1.05 -22.13 -5.27
N TYR A 396 -0.90 -22.19 -3.97
CA TYR A 396 -1.81 -22.85 -3.06
C TYR A 396 -2.45 -21.80 -2.14
N PHE A 397 -3.74 -21.92 -1.95
CA PHE A 397 -4.52 -21.00 -1.13
C PHE A 397 -5.48 -21.80 -0.25
N GLY A 398 -5.53 -21.48 1.03
CA GLY A 398 -6.48 -22.04 1.98
C GLY A 398 -7.10 -20.97 2.87
N SER A 399 -8.35 -21.18 3.26
CA SER A 399 -9.09 -20.30 4.17
C SER A 399 -9.96 -21.13 5.10
N SER A 400 -10.04 -20.69 6.36
CA SER A 400 -10.91 -21.27 7.38
C SER A 400 -11.61 -20.18 8.16
#